data_946bcd23a2a00eef69503062bedbb758
#
_entry.id   946bcd23a2a00eef69503062bedbb758
#
_cell.length_a   1.000
_cell.length_b   1.000
_cell.length_c   1.000
_cell.angle_alpha   90.00
_cell.angle_beta   90.00
_cell.angle_gamma   90.00
#
_symmetry.space_group_name_H-M   'P 1'
#
loop_
_entity.id
_entity.type
_entity.pdbx_description
1 polymer ?
#
loop_
_entity_poly.entity_id
_entity_poly.type
_entity_poly.pdbx_seq_one_letter_code
_entity_poly.pdbx_strand_id
1 'polypeptide(L)'
;MIEGRIIKGIGGFYYVDTDNGLYECRARGIFRKNKITPLVGDFVKISVVDEENKKGVVEEIAERETELVRPPIANVNKALIVFAVKNPTPHLSLLDRFIVLAERENLEIVIILTKIDLDDDNTFEKIKNIYEPCGYKVIGVSNLEKKNIDKVKEELKDNTVVFAGPSGVGKSSLLNEIDKNFKLKTGDVSDKIKRGKHTTRHAELFELEFGGMVADTPGFSSLTLDDIEDVDLKDYFIEFDNYDDCKFGSRCIHQNEPNCAVKEAVENGEIPKERYESYIQLLNEIRQGKRRS
;
A
#
# COMPACT_ATOMS: atom_id res chain seq x y z
N MET A 1 -31.91 -9.96 2.83
CA MET A 1 -30.52 -9.58 3.18
C MET A 1 -30.09 -8.53 2.19
N ILE A 2 -29.35 -7.54 2.63
CA ILE A 2 -28.83 -6.44 1.81
C ILE A 2 -27.31 -6.65 1.69
N GLU A 3 -26.77 -6.45 0.51
CA GLU A 3 -25.33 -6.48 0.26
C GLU A 3 -24.74 -5.09 0.50
N GLY A 4 -23.48 -5.05 0.98
CA GLY A 4 -22.76 -3.81 1.21
C GLY A 4 -21.30 -4.05 1.53
N ARG A 5 -20.58 -2.96 1.79
CA ARG A 5 -19.17 -2.98 2.13
C ARG A 5 -18.91 -2.35 3.49
N ILE A 6 -18.08 -2.97 4.31
CA ILE A 6 -17.66 -2.36 5.58
C ILE A 6 -16.70 -1.22 5.26
N ILE A 7 -17.11 0.01 5.54
CA ILE A 7 -16.25 1.19 5.34
C ILE A 7 -15.58 1.68 6.62
N LYS A 8 -16.06 1.24 7.81
CA LYS A 8 -15.53 1.65 9.09
C LYS A 8 -15.82 0.63 10.18
N GLY A 9 -14.88 0.46 11.13
CA GLY A 9 -15.02 -0.40 12.28
C GLY A 9 -14.63 0.31 13.58
N ILE A 10 -15.54 0.44 14.55
CA ILE A 10 -15.29 1.12 15.84
C ILE A 10 -15.99 0.37 16.97
N GLY A 11 -15.23 0.00 18.02
CA GLY A 11 -15.82 -0.51 19.26
C GLY A 11 -16.67 -1.77 19.11
N GLY A 12 -16.40 -2.59 18.07
CA GLY A 12 -17.18 -3.80 17.78
C GLY A 12 -18.42 -3.56 16.93
N PHE A 13 -18.61 -2.32 16.45
CA PHE A 13 -19.59 -1.96 15.44
C PHE A 13 -18.92 -1.81 14.08
N TYR A 14 -19.63 -2.19 13.03
CA TYR A 14 -19.23 -2.12 11.64
C TYR A 14 -20.22 -1.26 10.88
N TYR A 15 -19.72 -0.25 10.20
CA TYR A 15 -20.53 0.63 9.38
C TYR A 15 -20.47 0.10 7.95
N VAL A 16 -21.61 -0.38 7.48
CA VAL A 16 -21.77 -1.03 6.19
C VAL A 16 -22.46 -0.07 5.25
N ASP A 17 -21.76 0.30 4.20
CA ASP A 17 -22.30 1.09 3.11
C ASP A 17 -23.05 0.17 2.14
N THR A 18 -24.29 0.56 1.78
CA THR A 18 -25.22 -0.22 0.95
C THR A 18 -25.98 0.73 0.03
N ASP A 19 -26.62 0.20 -1.01
CA ASP A 19 -27.50 0.98 -1.90
C ASP A 19 -28.65 1.68 -1.14
N ASN A 20 -29.01 1.19 0.05
CA ASN A 20 -30.05 1.75 0.89
C ASN A 20 -29.52 2.71 1.97
N GLY A 21 -28.22 3.04 1.91
CA GLY A 21 -27.54 3.92 2.85
C GLY A 21 -26.65 3.18 3.85
N LEU A 22 -26.11 3.94 4.81
CA LEU A 22 -25.13 3.47 5.79
C LEU A 22 -25.83 2.81 6.99
N TYR A 23 -25.48 1.55 7.27
CA TYR A 23 -26.01 0.79 8.41
C TYR A 23 -24.95 0.58 9.48
N GLU A 24 -25.32 0.82 10.75
CA GLU A 24 -24.52 0.43 11.91
C GLU A 24 -24.84 -1.03 12.25
N CYS A 25 -23.87 -1.93 12.09
CA CYS A 25 -24.05 -3.35 12.24
C CYS A 25 -23.19 -3.94 13.36
N ARG A 26 -23.66 -5.03 13.95
CA ARG A 26 -22.85 -5.92 14.78
C ARG A 26 -22.57 -7.21 14.02
N ALA A 27 -21.42 -7.82 14.29
CA ALA A 27 -21.12 -9.13 13.73
C ALA A 27 -21.81 -10.25 14.52
N ARG A 28 -22.27 -11.31 13.84
CA ARG A 28 -22.79 -12.51 14.51
C ARG A 28 -21.74 -13.18 15.37
N GLY A 29 -22.17 -13.76 16.48
CA GLY A 29 -21.29 -14.52 17.38
C GLY A 29 -20.57 -15.70 16.72
N ILE A 30 -21.11 -16.23 15.62
CA ILE A 30 -20.52 -17.32 14.84
C ILE A 30 -19.13 -16.93 14.28
N PHE A 31 -18.92 -15.67 13.87
CA PHE A 31 -17.63 -15.21 13.37
C PHE A 31 -16.56 -15.34 14.45
N ARG A 32 -16.87 -14.94 15.69
CA ARG A 32 -15.96 -15.10 16.83
C ARG A 32 -15.63 -16.57 17.10
N LYS A 33 -16.63 -17.47 16.99
CA LYS A 33 -16.45 -18.91 17.16
C LYS A 33 -15.52 -19.48 16.08
N ASN A 34 -15.65 -19.01 14.85
CA ASN A 34 -14.85 -19.43 13.70
C ASN A 34 -13.50 -18.67 13.60
N LYS A 35 -13.17 -17.81 14.57
CA LYS A 35 -11.97 -16.96 14.57
C LYS A 35 -11.88 -16.03 13.34
N ILE A 36 -13.00 -15.68 12.74
CA ILE A 36 -13.10 -14.71 11.66
C ILE A 36 -13.41 -13.35 12.28
N THR A 37 -12.62 -12.35 11.93
CA THR A 37 -12.86 -10.96 12.32
C THR A 37 -13.27 -10.19 11.08
N PRO A 38 -14.47 -9.55 11.05
CA PRO A 38 -14.81 -8.66 9.96
C PRO A 38 -13.81 -7.50 9.90
N LEU A 39 -13.38 -7.14 8.69
CA LEU A 39 -12.43 -6.06 8.43
C LEU A 39 -13.10 -4.94 7.65
N VAL A 40 -12.57 -3.75 7.78
CA VAL A 40 -12.87 -2.66 6.85
C VAL A 40 -12.44 -3.12 5.45
N GLY A 41 -13.30 -2.89 4.46
CA GLY A 41 -13.10 -3.37 3.10
C GLY A 41 -13.84 -4.69 2.77
N ASP A 42 -14.32 -5.44 3.77
CA ASP A 42 -15.09 -6.65 3.50
C ASP A 42 -16.40 -6.35 2.77
N PHE A 43 -16.69 -7.15 1.77
CA PHE A 43 -18.03 -7.25 1.19
C PHE A 43 -18.87 -8.19 2.06
N VAL A 44 -20.05 -7.75 2.46
CA VAL A 44 -20.87 -8.43 3.45
C VAL A 44 -22.34 -8.46 3.05
N LYS A 45 -23.05 -9.45 3.62
CA LYS A 45 -24.53 -9.43 3.62
C LYS A 45 -25.00 -9.12 5.02
N ILE A 46 -25.94 -8.19 5.12
CA ILE A 46 -26.54 -7.79 6.38
C ILE A 46 -28.03 -8.15 6.45
N SER A 47 -28.51 -8.46 7.64
CA SER A 47 -29.93 -8.45 7.98
C SER A 47 -30.27 -7.14 8.68
N VAL A 48 -31.34 -6.49 8.26
CA VAL A 48 -31.82 -5.26 8.88
C VAL A 48 -32.64 -5.59 10.15
N VAL A 49 -32.26 -4.96 11.26
CA VAL A 49 -32.95 -5.13 12.54
C VAL A 49 -33.85 -3.91 12.83
N ASP A 50 -33.40 -2.72 12.41
CA ASP A 50 -34.12 -1.47 12.60
C ASP A 50 -33.86 -0.57 11.38
N GLU A 51 -34.89 -0.42 10.56
CA GLU A 51 -34.81 0.35 9.31
C GLU A 51 -34.75 1.87 9.58
N GLU A 52 -35.49 2.34 10.60
CA GLU A 52 -35.54 3.77 10.92
C GLU A 52 -34.19 4.27 11.42
N ASN A 53 -33.53 3.47 12.27
CA ASN A 53 -32.23 3.83 12.85
C ASN A 53 -31.05 3.22 12.07
N LYS A 54 -31.30 2.59 10.89
CA LYS A 54 -30.28 1.98 10.05
C LYS A 54 -29.37 1.00 10.82
N LYS A 55 -29.98 0.07 11.58
CA LYS A 55 -29.24 -0.94 12.33
C LYS A 55 -29.40 -2.31 11.72
N GLY A 56 -28.29 -3.07 11.72
CA GLY A 56 -28.25 -4.40 11.14
C GLY A 56 -27.30 -5.35 11.84
N VAL A 57 -27.23 -6.55 11.28
CA VAL A 57 -26.30 -7.61 11.70
C VAL A 57 -25.59 -8.12 10.47
N VAL A 58 -24.26 -8.19 10.53
CA VAL A 58 -23.44 -8.85 9.50
C VAL A 58 -23.68 -10.35 9.60
N GLU A 59 -24.26 -10.92 8.55
CA GLU A 59 -24.63 -12.33 8.46
C GLU A 59 -23.55 -13.16 7.76
N GLU A 60 -22.99 -12.62 6.68
CA GLU A 60 -22.00 -13.28 5.82
C GLU A 60 -20.90 -12.30 5.44
N ILE A 61 -19.70 -12.82 5.26
CA ILE A 61 -18.54 -12.10 4.70
C ILE A 61 -18.18 -12.85 3.42
N ALA A 62 -18.04 -12.14 2.32
CA ALA A 62 -17.57 -12.70 1.07
C ALA A 62 -16.07 -13.09 1.16
N GLU A 63 -15.62 -13.94 0.25
CA GLU A 63 -14.21 -14.27 0.12
C GLU A 63 -13.39 -13.01 -0.16
N ARG A 64 -12.28 -12.85 0.53
CA ARG A 64 -11.37 -11.72 0.37
C ARG A 64 -10.42 -11.99 -0.79
N GLU A 65 -10.27 -11.01 -1.67
CA GLU A 65 -9.22 -11.05 -2.70
C GLU A 65 -7.85 -10.74 -2.10
N THR A 66 -7.81 -9.77 -1.18
CA THR A 66 -6.59 -9.38 -0.44
C THR A 66 -6.93 -9.10 1.02
N GLU A 67 -5.94 -9.31 1.90
CA GLU A 67 -6.06 -9.00 3.32
C GLU A 67 -4.76 -8.41 3.84
N LEU A 68 -4.71 -7.09 4.02
CA LEU A 68 -3.57 -6.43 4.64
C LEU A 68 -3.54 -6.70 6.14
N VAL A 69 -2.38 -7.03 6.66
CA VAL A 69 -2.20 -7.30 8.10
C VAL A 69 -2.04 -5.99 8.89
N ARG A 70 -1.38 -5.01 8.32
CA ARG A 70 -1.09 -3.71 8.98
C ARG A 70 -1.08 -2.56 7.98
N PRO A 71 -2.16 -1.80 7.89
CA PRO A 71 -3.41 -1.86 8.68
C PRO A 71 -4.29 -3.05 8.29
N PRO A 72 -5.14 -3.57 9.20
CA PRO A 72 -6.05 -4.68 8.89
C PRO A 72 -7.20 -4.16 8.00
N ILE A 73 -7.06 -4.30 6.70
CA ILE A 73 -8.02 -3.90 5.67
C ILE A 73 -8.12 -5.01 4.63
N ALA A 74 -9.34 -5.34 4.22
CA ALA A 74 -9.61 -6.33 3.18
C ALA A 74 -9.87 -5.66 1.82
N ASN A 75 -9.62 -6.41 0.75
CA ASN A 75 -9.97 -6.05 -0.62
C ASN A 75 -9.38 -4.72 -1.08
N VAL A 76 -8.14 -4.47 -0.69
CA VAL A 76 -7.28 -3.44 -1.28
C VAL A 76 -6.61 -4.05 -2.50
N ASN A 77 -6.64 -3.37 -3.63
CA ASN A 77 -6.06 -3.88 -4.86
C ASN A 77 -4.88 -3.05 -5.38
N LYS A 78 -4.67 -1.83 -4.85
CA LYS A 78 -3.63 -0.95 -5.36
C LYS A 78 -2.92 -0.17 -4.25
N ALA A 79 -1.61 0.01 -4.39
CA ALA A 79 -0.78 0.85 -3.54
C ALA A 79 -0.20 2.02 -4.35
N LEU A 80 -0.48 3.26 -3.93
CA LEU A 80 0.21 4.44 -4.43
C LEU A 80 1.37 4.76 -3.48
N ILE A 81 2.60 4.50 -3.95
CA ILE A 81 3.82 4.76 -3.17
C ILE A 81 4.31 6.16 -3.50
N VAL A 82 4.19 7.06 -2.53
CA VAL A 82 4.41 8.49 -2.71
C VAL A 82 5.75 8.93 -2.14
N PHE A 83 6.59 9.50 -2.99
CA PHE A 83 7.85 10.13 -2.62
C PHE A 83 7.90 11.56 -3.18
N ALA A 84 8.77 12.40 -2.66
CA ALA A 84 9.03 13.72 -3.23
C ALA A 84 10.34 13.69 -4.01
N VAL A 85 10.43 14.42 -5.13
CA VAL A 85 11.71 14.57 -5.85
C VAL A 85 12.71 15.38 -5.02
N LYS A 86 12.21 16.26 -4.12
CA LYS A 86 12.99 17.11 -3.25
C LYS A 86 12.23 17.45 -1.97
N ASN A 87 12.91 17.66 -0.87
CA ASN A 87 12.33 18.05 0.43
C ASN A 87 11.17 17.14 0.91
N PRO A 88 11.45 15.89 1.31
CA PRO A 88 12.76 15.27 1.53
C PRO A 88 13.34 14.67 0.24
N THR A 89 14.67 14.57 0.19
CA THR A 89 15.36 13.83 -0.88
C THR A 89 14.95 12.36 -0.85
N PRO A 90 14.59 11.75 -1.98
CA PRO A 90 14.17 10.37 -2.02
C PRO A 90 15.34 9.41 -1.73
N HIS A 91 15.08 8.41 -0.90
CA HIS A 91 16.00 7.30 -0.65
C HIS A 91 15.47 6.06 -1.38
N LEU A 92 16.21 5.56 -2.37
CA LEU A 92 15.76 4.45 -3.22
C LEU A 92 15.55 3.16 -2.41
N SER A 93 16.42 2.83 -1.47
CA SER A 93 16.26 1.65 -0.62
C SER A 93 15.00 1.72 0.27
N LEU A 94 14.54 2.93 0.64
CA LEU A 94 13.28 3.08 1.34
C LEU A 94 12.09 2.94 0.38
N LEU A 95 12.19 3.45 -0.86
CA LEU A 95 11.18 3.25 -1.89
C LEU A 95 11.03 1.76 -2.20
N ASP A 96 12.15 1.06 -2.38
CA ASP A 96 12.17 -0.39 -2.65
C ASP A 96 11.57 -1.20 -1.49
N ARG A 97 11.79 -0.77 -0.25
CA ARG A 97 11.14 -1.38 0.91
C ARG A 97 9.61 -1.26 0.85
N PHE A 98 9.07 -0.10 0.47
CA PHE A 98 7.62 0.06 0.27
C PHE A 98 7.12 -0.82 -0.86
N ILE A 99 7.89 -0.95 -1.94
CA ILE A 99 7.57 -1.84 -3.07
C ILE A 99 7.51 -3.30 -2.60
N VAL A 100 8.55 -3.80 -1.92
CA VAL A 100 8.60 -5.16 -1.36
C VAL A 100 7.39 -5.45 -0.47
N LEU A 101 7.00 -4.50 0.39
CA LEU A 101 5.83 -4.67 1.25
C LEU A 101 4.51 -4.71 0.47
N ALA A 102 4.41 -3.98 -0.64
CA ALA A 102 3.23 -3.98 -1.49
C ALA A 102 3.16 -5.23 -2.37
N GLU A 103 4.30 -5.68 -2.95
CA GLU A 103 4.41 -6.93 -3.70
C GLU A 103 4.03 -8.13 -2.84
N ARG A 104 4.48 -8.16 -1.58
CA ARG A 104 4.11 -9.24 -0.64
C ARG A 104 2.60 -9.37 -0.44
N GLU A 105 1.88 -8.27 -0.51
CA GLU A 105 0.42 -8.23 -0.38
C GLU A 105 -0.30 -8.36 -1.75
N ASN A 106 0.43 -8.64 -2.82
CA ASN A 106 -0.05 -8.76 -4.21
C ASN A 106 -0.85 -7.52 -4.69
N LEU A 107 -0.38 -6.33 -4.36
CA LEU A 107 -1.02 -5.08 -4.77
C LEU A 107 -0.44 -4.59 -6.10
N GLU A 108 -1.30 -4.04 -6.96
CA GLU A 108 -0.83 -3.23 -8.08
C GLU A 108 -0.13 -1.97 -7.56
N ILE A 109 1.06 -1.68 -8.07
CA ILE A 109 1.91 -0.60 -7.55
C ILE A 109 2.03 0.54 -8.55
N VAL A 110 1.77 1.76 -8.08
CA VAL A 110 2.06 3.00 -8.81
C VAL A 110 2.95 3.90 -7.95
N ILE A 111 4.07 4.33 -8.51
CA ILE A 111 5.00 5.25 -7.86
C ILE A 111 4.60 6.68 -8.20
N ILE A 112 4.35 7.49 -7.18
CA ILE A 112 4.02 8.90 -7.32
C ILE A 112 5.17 9.75 -6.83
N LEU A 113 5.74 10.57 -7.70
CA LEU A 113 6.78 11.53 -7.36
C LEU A 113 6.19 12.94 -7.29
N THR A 114 6.05 13.45 -6.07
CA THR A 114 5.49 14.78 -5.83
C THR A 114 6.54 15.89 -5.92
N LYS A 115 6.07 17.14 -5.94
CA LYS A 115 6.90 18.38 -5.95
C LYS A 115 7.82 18.47 -7.17
N ILE A 116 7.38 17.96 -8.34
CA ILE A 116 8.17 18.05 -9.57
C ILE A 116 8.44 19.49 -10.01
N ASP A 117 7.72 20.46 -9.46
CA ASP A 117 8.00 21.90 -9.57
C ASP A 117 9.31 22.32 -8.91
N LEU A 118 9.89 21.49 -8.02
CA LEU A 118 11.18 21.72 -7.35
C LEU A 118 12.32 20.89 -7.95
N ASP A 119 12.09 20.20 -9.07
CA ASP A 119 13.05 19.27 -9.67
C ASP A 119 14.06 19.98 -10.57
N ASP A 120 15.10 20.53 -9.97
CA ASP A 120 16.24 21.18 -10.63
C ASP A 120 17.39 20.21 -10.99
N ASP A 121 17.35 18.97 -10.45
CA ASP A 121 18.39 17.95 -10.62
C ASP A 121 18.00 16.78 -11.53
N ASN A 122 16.85 16.84 -12.21
CA ASN A 122 16.29 15.75 -13.01
C ASN A 122 16.02 14.46 -12.21
N THR A 123 15.69 14.60 -10.95
CA THR A 123 15.44 13.48 -10.04
C THR A 123 14.24 12.62 -10.51
N PHE A 124 13.20 13.27 -11.05
CA PHE A 124 12.05 12.57 -11.60
C PHE A 124 12.45 11.60 -12.72
N GLU A 125 13.16 12.08 -13.74
CA GLU A 125 13.57 11.24 -14.87
C GLU A 125 14.57 10.15 -14.43
N LYS A 126 15.48 10.44 -13.48
CA LYS A 126 16.39 9.44 -12.93
C LYS A 126 15.63 8.28 -12.28
N ILE A 127 14.67 8.58 -11.40
CA ILE A 127 13.86 7.56 -10.72
C ILE A 127 12.97 6.83 -11.73
N LYS A 128 12.33 7.55 -12.63
CA LYS A 128 11.51 6.95 -13.69
C LYS A 128 12.30 5.92 -14.51
N ASN A 129 13.52 6.27 -14.92
CA ASN A 129 14.39 5.39 -15.71
C ASN A 129 14.87 4.15 -14.93
N ILE A 130 14.81 4.16 -13.60
CA ILE A 130 15.10 2.98 -12.76
C ILE A 130 13.87 2.07 -12.66
N TYR A 131 12.69 2.62 -12.43
CA TYR A 131 11.53 1.82 -12.05
C TYR A 131 10.59 1.42 -13.21
N GLU A 132 10.48 2.22 -14.28
CA GLU A 132 9.65 1.84 -15.44
C GLU A 132 10.19 0.58 -16.18
N PRO A 133 11.51 0.40 -16.35
CA PRO A 133 12.03 -0.86 -16.92
C PRO A 133 11.75 -2.09 -16.04
N CYS A 134 11.58 -1.89 -14.73
CA CYS A 134 11.19 -2.96 -13.80
C CYS A 134 9.68 -3.26 -13.80
N GLY A 135 8.87 -2.58 -14.62
CA GLY A 135 7.44 -2.81 -14.74
C GLY A 135 6.55 -1.87 -13.90
N TYR A 136 7.12 -0.94 -13.13
CA TYR A 136 6.34 -0.03 -12.29
C TYR A 136 5.96 1.25 -13.02
N LYS A 137 4.71 1.64 -12.94
CA LYS A 137 4.25 2.94 -13.44
C LYS A 137 4.74 4.08 -12.55
N VAL A 138 5.33 5.12 -13.14
CA VAL A 138 5.84 6.29 -12.41
C VAL A 138 5.15 7.56 -12.87
N ILE A 139 4.51 8.29 -11.95
CA ILE A 139 3.78 9.53 -12.23
C ILE A 139 4.39 10.68 -11.43
N GLY A 140 4.87 11.70 -12.12
CA GLY A 140 5.31 12.95 -11.50
C GLY A 140 4.16 13.93 -11.34
N VAL A 141 3.98 14.49 -10.14
CA VAL A 141 2.91 15.45 -9.83
C VAL A 141 3.43 16.72 -9.16
N SER A 142 2.79 17.84 -9.46
CA SER A 142 2.90 19.07 -8.67
C SER A 142 1.53 19.47 -8.14
N ASN A 143 1.39 19.46 -6.81
CA ASN A 143 0.17 19.98 -6.17
C ASN A 143 0.07 21.50 -6.32
N LEU A 144 1.22 22.20 -6.34
CA LEU A 144 1.28 23.66 -6.48
C LEU A 144 0.80 24.12 -7.86
N GLU A 145 1.29 23.45 -8.91
CA GLU A 145 0.96 23.74 -10.31
C GLU A 145 -0.27 22.96 -10.81
N LYS A 146 -0.84 22.08 -9.96
CA LYS A 146 -1.94 21.16 -10.31
C LYS A 146 -1.63 20.26 -11.52
N LYS A 147 -0.37 19.91 -11.69
CA LYS A 147 0.11 19.12 -12.82
C LYS A 147 -0.06 17.62 -12.55
N ASN A 148 -0.62 16.91 -13.52
CA ASN A 148 -0.85 15.46 -13.54
C ASN A 148 -1.76 14.92 -12.40
N ILE A 149 -2.54 15.76 -11.72
CA ILE A 149 -3.50 15.31 -10.70
C ILE A 149 -4.53 14.36 -11.32
N ASP A 150 -4.99 14.66 -12.54
CA ASP A 150 -5.97 13.82 -13.24
C ASP A 150 -5.44 12.41 -13.54
N LYS A 151 -4.13 12.25 -13.82
CA LYS A 151 -3.52 10.94 -14.00
C LYS A 151 -3.56 10.11 -12.70
N VAL A 152 -3.43 10.77 -11.55
CA VAL A 152 -3.57 10.08 -10.25
C VAL A 152 -5.03 9.72 -10.00
N LYS A 153 -5.99 10.57 -10.38
CA LYS A 153 -7.42 10.24 -10.29
C LYS A 153 -7.80 9.01 -11.12
N GLU A 154 -7.20 8.86 -12.31
CA GLU A 154 -7.39 7.68 -13.15
C GLU A 154 -6.93 6.40 -12.44
N GLU A 155 -5.82 6.45 -11.69
CA GLU A 155 -5.34 5.30 -10.90
C GLU A 155 -6.21 4.97 -9.69
N LEU A 156 -6.95 5.95 -9.18
CA LEU A 156 -7.85 5.78 -8.04
C LEU A 156 -9.22 5.27 -8.44
N LYS A 157 -9.65 5.59 -9.67
CA LYS A 157 -10.99 5.28 -10.14
C LYS A 157 -11.23 3.77 -10.13
N ASP A 158 -12.36 3.37 -9.56
CA ASP A 158 -12.81 1.97 -9.45
C ASP A 158 -11.85 1.04 -8.67
N ASN A 159 -10.85 1.61 -7.96
CA ASN A 159 -9.89 0.89 -7.15
C ASN A 159 -10.08 1.17 -5.65
N THR A 160 -9.64 0.23 -4.82
CA THR A 160 -9.47 0.42 -3.38
C THR A 160 -7.99 0.59 -3.08
N VAL A 161 -7.60 1.78 -2.69
CA VAL A 161 -6.21 2.21 -2.70
C VAL A 161 -5.68 2.54 -1.31
N VAL A 162 -4.44 2.14 -1.04
CA VAL A 162 -3.66 2.62 0.10
C VAL A 162 -2.57 3.59 -0.38
N PHE A 163 -2.37 4.69 0.37
CA PHE A 163 -1.25 5.60 0.15
C PHE A 163 -0.11 5.24 1.10
N ALA A 164 1.08 4.97 0.54
CA ALA A 164 2.27 4.65 1.30
C ALA A 164 3.39 5.67 1.02
N GLY A 165 4.37 5.75 1.91
CA GLY A 165 5.53 6.63 1.73
C GLY A 165 5.87 7.42 2.99
N PRO A 166 7.07 8.04 3.05
CA PRO A 166 7.57 8.73 4.22
C PRO A 166 6.78 10.01 4.56
N SER A 167 7.02 10.56 5.75
CA SER A 167 6.42 11.82 6.16
C SER A 167 6.96 13.00 5.35
N GLY A 168 6.12 14.00 5.10
CA GLY A 168 6.52 15.25 4.43
C GLY A 168 6.61 15.18 2.90
N VAL A 169 6.33 14.04 2.27
CA VAL A 169 6.33 13.90 0.80
C VAL A 169 5.09 14.50 0.12
N GLY A 170 4.08 14.92 0.87
CA GLY A 170 2.91 15.60 0.31
C GLY A 170 1.69 14.72 0.07
N LYS A 171 1.59 13.53 0.69
CA LYS A 171 0.43 12.62 0.58
C LYS A 171 -0.90 13.32 0.92
N SER A 172 -0.98 13.96 2.09
CA SER A 172 -2.21 14.67 2.51
C SER A 172 -2.57 15.84 1.59
N SER A 173 -1.55 16.55 1.08
CA SER A 173 -1.77 17.65 0.12
C SER A 173 -2.29 17.11 -1.20
N LEU A 174 -1.77 15.98 -1.66
CA LEU A 174 -2.21 15.31 -2.88
C LEU A 174 -3.66 14.83 -2.73
N LEU A 175 -4.00 14.16 -1.63
CA LEU A 175 -5.36 13.71 -1.35
C LEU A 175 -6.36 14.88 -1.28
N ASN A 176 -6.01 15.98 -0.64
CA ASN A 176 -6.86 17.18 -0.57
C ASN A 176 -7.06 17.85 -1.95
N GLU A 177 -6.08 17.73 -2.87
CA GLU A 177 -6.23 18.25 -4.22
C GLU A 177 -7.05 17.31 -5.12
N ILE A 178 -6.96 16.00 -4.86
CA ILE A 178 -7.74 14.97 -5.56
C ILE A 178 -9.22 15.10 -5.22
N ASP A 179 -9.55 15.19 -3.92
CA ASP A 179 -10.93 15.35 -3.44
C ASP A 179 -10.97 16.34 -2.29
N LYS A 180 -11.73 17.42 -2.48
CA LYS A 180 -11.86 18.51 -1.51
C LYS A 180 -12.60 18.12 -0.23
N ASN A 181 -13.31 16.99 -0.24
CA ASN A 181 -14.01 16.47 0.93
C ASN A 181 -13.07 15.84 1.95
N PHE A 182 -11.85 15.47 1.55
CA PHE A 182 -10.88 14.86 2.46
C PHE A 182 -10.47 15.73 3.64
N LYS A 183 -10.52 17.05 3.58
CA LYS A 183 -10.19 18.00 4.66
C LYS A 183 -9.06 17.54 5.61
N LEU A 184 -8.10 16.79 5.07
CA LEU A 184 -6.94 16.36 5.83
C LEU A 184 -6.09 17.58 6.18
N LYS A 185 -5.81 17.80 7.46
CA LYS A 185 -4.87 18.85 7.85
C LYS A 185 -3.49 18.48 7.31
N THR A 186 -2.93 19.37 6.51
CA THR A 186 -1.57 19.22 5.99
C THR A 186 -0.59 19.16 7.16
N GLY A 187 0.07 18.01 7.34
CA GLY A 187 0.95 17.72 8.47
C GLY A 187 0.44 16.63 9.43
N ASP A 188 -0.86 16.32 9.45
CA ASP A 188 -1.50 15.52 10.51
C ASP A 188 -1.51 14.00 10.29
N VAL A 189 -1.20 13.47 9.09
CA VAL A 189 -1.19 12.01 8.90
C VAL A 189 -0.05 11.36 9.70
N SER A 190 1.05 12.11 9.96
CA SER A 190 2.15 11.64 10.82
C SER A 190 2.03 12.07 12.29
N ASP A 191 1.31 13.18 12.60
CA ASP A 191 1.24 13.72 13.97
C ASP A 191 0.08 13.15 14.79
N LYS A 192 -1.00 12.66 14.17
CA LYS A 192 -2.01 11.86 14.90
C LYS A 192 -1.42 10.57 15.48
N ILE A 193 -0.31 10.08 14.91
CA ILE A 193 0.40 8.91 15.41
C ILE A 193 1.18 9.19 16.70
N LYS A 194 1.56 10.46 16.97
CA LYS A 194 2.34 10.84 18.17
C LYS A 194 1.52 11.22 19.39
N ARG A 195 0.22 11.52 19.24
CA ARG A 195 -0.64 11.92 20.35
C ARG A 195 -1.66 10.85 20.69
N GLY A 196 -1.29 9.91 21.52
CA GLY A 196 -2.27 9.05 22.19
C GLY A 196 -1.68 7.70 22.60
N LYS A 197 -1.35 7.56 23.88
CA LYS A 197 -1.30 6.26 24.55
C LYS A 197 -2.67 5.59 24.36
N HIS A 198 -2.69 4.37 23.74
CA HIS A 198 -3.82 3.47 23.70
C HIS A 198 -5.12 3.97 23.02
N THR A 199 -5.07 4.33 21.72
CA THR A 199 -6.26 4.26 20.89
C THR A 199 -6.04 3.24 19.79
N THR A 200 -6.85 2.20 19.80
CA THR A 200 -6.96 1.21 18.73
C THR A 200 -7.07 1.96 17.39
N ARG A 201 -6.12 1.75 16.48
CA ARG A 201 -6.13 2.42 15.18
C ARG A 201 -7.34 1.88 14.42
N HIS A 202 -8.31 2.73 14.18
CA HIS A 202 -9.48 2.39 13.36
C HIS A 202 -9.11 2.65 11.91
N ALA A 203 -9.20 1.62 11.08
CA ALA A 203 -9.15 1.77 9.65
C ALA A 203 -10.51 2.33 9.18
N GLU A 204 -10.50 3.19 8.18
CA GLU A 204 -11.69 3.72 7.52
C GLU A 204 -11.43 3.82 6.01
N LEU A 205 -12.43 3.49 5.19
CA LEU A 205 -12.40 3.70 3.76
C LEU A 205 -13.25 4.92 3.41
N PHE A 206 -12.71 5.79 2.59
CA PHE A 206 -13.39 6.96 2.05
C PHE A 206 -13.70 6.72 0.57
N GLU A 207 -14.95 6.86 0.21
CA GLU A 207 -15.37 6.88 -1.18
C GLU A 207 -15.01 8.21 -1.82
N LEU A 208 -14.52 8.15 -3.07
CA LEU A 208 -14.18 9.32 -3.88
C LEU A 208 -15.38 9.73 -4.75
N GLU A 209 -15.57 11.05 -4.95
CA GLU A 209 -16.68 11.59 -5.78
C GLU A 209 -16.72 11.01 -7.20
N PHE A 210 -15.59 10.58 -7.75
CA PHE A 210 -15.46 10.04 -9.11
C PHE A 210 -15.35 8.50 -9.14
N GLY A 211 -15.64 7.83 -8.03
CA GLY A 211 -15.53 6.39 -7.84
C GLY A 211 -14.16 5.96 -7.30
N GLY A 212 -14.14 4.75 -6.71
CA GLY A 212 -12.99 4.22 -5.99
C GLY A 212 -12.96 4.59 -4.51
N MET A 213 -12.09 3.96 -3.75
CA MET A 213 -11.98 4.13 -2.30
C MET A 213 -10.53 4.32 -1.86
N VAL A 214 -10.32 5.14 -0.85
CA VAL A 214 -9.02 5.38 -0.23
C VAL A 214 -9.05 5.02 1.25
N ALA A 215 -8.05 4.28 1.71
CA ALA A 215 -7.90 3.99 3.13
C ALA A 215 -7.27 5.16 3.90
N ASP A 216 -7.91 5.58 5.03
CA ASP A 216 -7.39 6.64 5.94
C ASP A 216 -6.28 6.13 6.87
N THR A 217 -5.61 5.12 6.48
CA THR A 217 -4.48 4.63 7.24
C THR A 217 -3.22 4.76 6.42
N PRO A 218 -2.09 5.18 7.02
CA PRO A 218 -0.83 5.13 6.30
C PRO A 218 -0.62 3.69 5.84
N GLY A 219 -0.54 3.50 4.53
CA GLY A 219 -0.15 2.22 3.96
C GLY A 219 1.15 1.78 4.62
N PHE A 220 1.19 0.52 5.03
CA PHE A 220 2.35 -0.08 5.70
C PHE A 220 2.77 0.68 6.98
N SER A 221 1.98 0.54 8.04
CA SER A 221 2.24 1.17 9.35
C SER A 221 3.50 0.64 10.05
N SER A 222 4.02 -0.49 9.61
CA SER A 222 5.31 -1.07 9.98
C SER A 222 6.15 -1.29 8.73
N LEU A 223 7.37 -0.81 8.73
CA LEU A 223 8.33 -1.01 7.64
C LEU A 223 9.30 -2.16 7.94
N THR A 224 8.97 -3.04 8.89
CA THR A 224 9.79 -4.21 9.19
C THR A 224 9.61 -5.29 8.12
N LEU A 225 10.70 -5.99 7.83
CA LEU A 225 10.73 -7.13 6.93
C LEU A 225 10.83 -8.45 7.71
N ASP A 226 10.45 -8.43 9.00
CA ASP A 226 10.65 -9.54 9.94
C ASP A 226 9.91 -10.83 9.51
N ASP A 227 8.81 -10.66 8.77
CA ASP A 227 7.98 -11.75 8.28
C ASP A 227 8.42 -12.28 6.89
N ILE A 228 9.52 -11.73 6.33
CA ILE A 228 10.07 -12.14 5.04
C ILE A 228 11.29 -13.03 5.27
N GLU A 229 11.28 -14.23 4.69
CA GLU A 229 12.46 -15.09 4.66
C GLU A 229 13.49 -14.54 3.67
N ASP A 230 14.78 -14.71 3.97
CA ASP A 230 15.85 -14.19 3.10
C ASP A 230 15.87 -14.85 1.72
N VAL A 231 15.34 -16.06 1.60
CA VAL A 231 15.22 -16.79 0.33
C VAL A 231 14.03 -16.31 -0.51
N ASP A 232 13.03 -15.68 0.12
CA ASP A 232 11.79 -15.24 -0.54
C ASP A 232 11.89 -13.76 -0.99
N LEU A 233 12.87 -12.99 -0.46
CA LEU A 233 12.98 -11.57 -0.80
C LEU A 233 13.10 -11.31 -2.30
N LYS A 234 13.76 -12.18 -3.03
CA LYS A 234 13.95 -12.09 -4.49
C LYS A 234 12.62 -12.09 -5.26
N ASP A 235 11.60 -12.79 -4.74
CA ASP A 235 10.29 -12.92 -5.39
C ASP A 235 9.49 -11.60 -5.36
N TYR A 236 9.94 -10.62 -4.57
CA TYR A 236 9.40 -9.25 -4.50
C TYR A 236 10.21 -8.23 -5.31
N PHE A 237 11.16 -8.70 -6.12
CA PHE A 237 11.89 -7.94 -7.13
C PHE A 237 11.53 -8.49 -8.50
N ILE A 238 10.33 -8.11 -8.98
CA ILE A 238 9.67 -8.72 -10.14
C ILE A 238 10.53 -8.74 -11.41
N GLU A 239 11.48 -7.80 -11.53
CA GLU A 239 12.45 -7.76 -12.61
C GLU A 239 13.42 -8.96 -12.60
N PHE A 240 13.56 -9.68 -11.47
CA PHE A 240 14.40 -10.87 -11.38
C PHE A 240 13.75 -12.11 -12.01
N ASP A 241 12.44 -12.14 -12.17
CA ASP A 241 11.67 -13.27 -12.69
C ASP A 241 12.09 -13.64 -14.12
N ASN A 242 12.64 -12.68 -14.88
CA ASN A 242 13.13 -12.91 -16.23
C ASN A 242 14.50 -13.62 -16.28
N TYR A 243 15.14 -13.87 -15.11
CA TYR A 243 16.52 -14.35 -14.99
C TYR A 243 16.62 -15.54 -14.03
N ASP A 244 15.79 -16.57 -14.23
CA ASP A 244 15.72 -17.76 -13.37
C ASP A 244 16.73 -18.87 -13.74
N ASP A 245 17.48 -18.71 -14.83
CA ASP A 245 18.53 -19.65 -15.31
C ASP A 245 19.79 -19.66 -14.40
N CYS A 246 19.61 -19.48 -13.10
CA CYS A 246 20.68 -19.55 -12.14
C CYS A 246 21.13 -20.99 -11.89
N LYS A 247 22.43 -21.25 -11.85
CA LYS A 247 23.01 -22.55 -11.55
C LYS A 247 22.46 -23.24 -10.29
N PHE A 248 22.04 -22.44 -9.29
CA PHE A 248 21.48 -22.91 -8.03
C PHE A 248 19.93 -22.94 -8.01
N GLY A 249 19.30 -22.63 -9.13
CA GLY A 249 17.83 -22.61 -9.29
C GLY A 249 17.15 -21.77 -8.21
N SER A 250 16.03 -22.24 -7.69
CA SER A 250 15.23 -21.53 -6.68
C SER A 250 15.97 -21.19 -5.37
N ARG A 251 17.09 -21.85 -5.08
CA ARG A 251 17.92 -21.57 -3.91
C ARG A 251 18.93 -20.43 -4.11
N CYS A 252 19.06 -19.91 -5.33
CA CYS A 252 19.89 -18.75 -5.58
C CYS A 252 19.25 -17.52 -4.91
N ILE A 253 20.05 -16.82 -4.13
CA ILE A 253 19.67 -15.54 -3.50
C ILE A 253 20.41 -14.37 -4.15
N HIS A 254 21.02 -14.60 -5.28
CA HIS A 254 21.66 -13.62 -6.15
C HIS A 254 22.71 -12.72 -5.47
N GLN A 255 23.36 -13.20 -4.40
CA GLN A 255 24.39 -12.44 -3.66
C GLN A 255 25.81 -12.90 -3.97
N ASN A 256 26.15 -14.13 -3.56
CA ASN A 256 27.52 -14.65 -3.66
C ASN A 256 27.67 -15.81 -4.66
N GLU A 257 26.55 -16.26 -5.25
CA GLU A 257 26.54 -17.42 -6.12
C GLU A 257 27.29 -17.11 -7.43
N PRO A 258 28.19 -18.01 -7.87
CA PRO A 258 28.86 -17.88 -9.16
C PRO A 258 27.88 -18.19 -10.31
N ASN A 259 28.09 -17.55 -11.45
CA ASN A 259 27.25 -17.71 -12.65
C ASN A 259 25.76 -17.45 -12.35
N CYS A 260 25.46 -16.34 -11.70
CA CYS A 260 24.11 -15.88 -11.38
C CYS A 260 23.58 -15.03 -12.51
N ALA A 261 22.48 -15.44 -13.14
CA ALA A 261 21.85 -14.71 -14.25
C ALA A 261 21.43 -13.30 -13.88
N VAL A 262 20.87 -13.09 -12.67
CA VAL A 262 20.52 -11.76 -12.17
C VAL A 262 21.74 -10.83 -12.09
N LYS A 263 22.88 -11.32 -11.56
CA LYS A 263 24.11 -10.49 -11.48
C LYS A 263 24.67 -10.17 -12.86
N GLU A 264 24.60 -11.10 -13.79
CA GLU A 264 25.00 -10.89 -15.18
C GLU A 264 24.09 -9.83 -15.85
N ALA A 265 22.77 -9.91 -15.63
CA ALA A 265 21.81 -8.92 -16.12
C ALA A 265 22.06 -7.50 -15.54
N VAL A 266 22.48 -7.42 -14.28
CA VAL A 266 22.89 -6.13 -13.67
C VAL A 266 24.18 -5.60 -14.32
N GLU A 267 25.19 -6.47 -14.58
CA GLU A 267 26.44 -6.09 -15.25
C GLU A 267 26.20 -5.63 -16.69
N ASN A 268 25.22 -6.23 -17.38
CA ASN A 268 24.81 -5.87 -18.74
C ASN A 268 23.91 -4.62 -18.78
N GLY A 269 23.42 -4.13 -17.63
CA GLY A 269 22.50 -2.98 -17.55
C GLY A 269 21.04 -3.30 -17.88
N GLU A 270 20.67 -4.59 -17.91
CA GLU A 270 19.31 -5.08 -18.14
C GLU A 270 18.46 -4.93 -16.86
N ILE A 271 19.08 -5.11 -15.69
CA ILE A 271 18.52 -4.76 -14.38
C ILE A 271 19.22 -3.50 -13.87
N PRO A 272 18.48 -2.45 -13.42
CA PRO A 272 19.08 -1.27 -12.85
C PRO A 272 19.94 -1.61 -11.61
N LYS A 273 21.16 -1.09 -11.59
CA LYS A 273 22.12 -1.34 -10.52
C LYS A 273 21.58 -0.91 -9.15
N GLU A 274 20.88 0.21 -9.10
CA GLU A 274 20.28 0.78 -7.90
C GLU A 274 19.26 -0.18 -7.27
N ARG A 275 18.46 -0.88 -8.09
CA ARG A 275 17.52 -1.89 -7.63
C ARG A 275 18.24 -3.08 -7.00
N TYR A 276 19.28 -3.57 -7.64
CA TYR A 276 20.09 -4.66 -7.09
C TYR A 276 20.82 -4.24 -5.81
N GLU A 277 21.35 -3.03 -5.73
CA GLU A 277 21.99 -2.49 -4.51
C GLU A 277 20.99 -2.44 -3.35
N SER A 278 19.76 -1.98 -3.60
CA SER A 278 18.67 -2.00 -2.62
C SER A 278 18.31 -3.43 -2.20
N TYR A 279 18.20 -4.35 -3.14
CA TYR A 279 17.97 -5.78 -2.85
C TYR A 279 19.01 -6.33 -1.86
N ILE A 280 20.29 -6.13 -2.14
CA ILE A 280 21.39 -6.58 -1.27
C ILE A 280 21.32 -5.91 0.12
N GLN A 281 20.95 -4.63 0.18
CA GLN A 281 20.79 -3.92 1.46
C GLN A 281 19.65 -4.55 2.29
N LEU A 282 18.47 -4.78 1.70
CA LEU A 282 17.32 -5.37 2.38
C LEU A 282 17.59 -6.82 2.79
N LEU A 283 18.24 -7.61 1.94
CA LEU A 283 18.65 -8.98 2.24
C LEU A 283 19.58 -9.05 3.47
N ASN A 284 20.55 -8.15 3.53
CA ASN A 284 21.47 -8.09 4.67
C ASN A 284 20.76 -7.67 5.96
N GLU A 285 19.77 -6.79 5.88
CA GLU A 285 18.95 -6.39 7.03
C GLU A 285 18.13 -7.56 7.59
N ILE A 286 17.43 -8.30 6.73
CA ILE A 286 16.66 -9.49 7.12
C ILE A 286 17.56 -10.48 7.85
N ARG A 287 18.75 -10.76 7.31
CA ARG A 287 19.72 -11.69 7.92
C ARG A 287 20.27 -11.21 9.24
N GLN A 288 20.46 -9.90 9.42
CA GLN A 288 20.90 -9.34 10.69
C GLN A 288 19.80 -9.37 11.74
N GLY A 289 18.54 -9.14 11.36
CA GLY A 289 17.37 -9.27 12.22
C GLY A 289 17.27 -10.68 12.80
N LYS A 290 17.37 -11.72 11.96
CA LYS A 290 17.35 -13.14 12.39
C LYS A 290 18.48 -13.57 13.32
N ARG A 291 19.64 -12.91 13.28
CA ARG A 291 20.76 -13.21 14.18
C ARG A 291 20.59 -12.63 15.59
N ARG A 292 19.65 -11.70 15.77
CA ARG A 292 19.38 -11.00 17.04
C ARG A 292 18.14 -11.53 17.77
N SER A 293 17.30 -12.28 17.11
CA SER A 293 16.13 -13.01 17.66
C SER A 293 16.52 -14.43 18.05
#